data_9456797dff2347ffa60d03c878f42db5
#
_entry.id   9456797dff2347ffa60d03c878f42db5
#
_cell.length_a   1.000
_cell.length_b   1.000
_cell.length_c   1.000
_cell.angle_alpha   90.00
_cell.angle_beta   90.00
_cell.angle_gamma   90.00
#
_symmetry.space_group_name_H-M   'P 1'
#
loop_
_entity.id
_entity.type
_entity.pdbx_description
1 polymer ?
#
loop_
_entity_poly.entity_id
_entity_poly.type
_entity_poly.pdbx_seq_one_letter_code
_entity_poly.pdbx_strand_id
1 'polypeptide(L)'
;EAKRILESHYPPGALNEARLRMAQVPDGASLLLNPISRAPGFRIGNVFVLPGVPQIMQAIFNELKHQLKRGAKVLSRSVSCTLGEGTIAQDLAALQDRYPDVEIGSYPYFRRSDFGVTLVVRGTEAERIAAAIEELKALIRACGGDPHEGLAED
;
A
#
# COMPACT_ATOMS: atom_id res chain seq x y z
N GLU A 1 12.13 23.30 19.31
CA GLU A 1 12.36 23.47 17.86
C GLU A 1 11.01 23.57 17.11
N ALA A 2 10.07 22.63 17.26
CA ALA A 2 8.77 22.62 16.59
C ALA A 2 8.00 23.94 16.78
N LYS A 3 7.97 24.48 18.02
CA LYS A 3 7.34 25.77 18.32
C LYS A 3 7.92 26.93 17.50
N ARG A 4 9.26 26.99 17.37
CA ARG A 4 9.92 28.03 16.56
C ARG A 4 9.56 27.96 15.08
N ILE A 5 9.40 26.73 14.55
CA ILE A 5 8.97 26.53 13.16
C ILE A 5 7.56 27.09 12.96
N LEU A 6 6.63 26.85 13.87
CA LEU A 6 5.27 27.41 13.80
C LEU A 6 5.27 28.93 13.99
N GLU A 7 6.04 29.45 14.95
CA GLU A 7 6.17 30.91 15.18
C GLU A 7 6.68 31.63 13.94
N SER A 8 7.60 31.03 13.18
CA SER A 8 8.11 31.62 11.93
C SER A 8 7.12 31.56 10.76
N HIS A 9 6.10 30.72 10.84
CA HIS A 9 5.12 30.53 9.78
C HIS A 9 3.85 31.36 9.98
N TYR A 10 3.38 31.46 11.23
CA TYR A 10 2.15 32.19 11.53
C TYR A 10 2.42 33.68 11.81
N PRO A 11 1.56 34.57 11.31
CA PRO A 11 1.67 35.98 11.65
C PRO A 11 1.47 36.19 13.15
N PRO A 12 1.97 37.30 13.72
CA PRO A 12 1.81 37.63 15.14
C PRO A 12 0.35 37.55 15.59
N GLY A 13 0.12 36.83 16.71
CA GLY A 13 -1.22 36.62 17.29
C GLY A 13 -2.04 35.51 16.65
N ALA A 14 -1.63 34.92 15.51
CA ALA A 14 -2.37 33.85 14.86
C ALA A 14 -2.03 32.46 15.43
N LEU A 15 -0.94 32.33 16.19
CA LEU A 15 -0.52 31.06 16.83
C LEU A 15 -1.21 30.92 18.20
N ASN A 16 -2.44 30.41 18.19
CA ASN A 16 -3.23 30.16 19.40
C ASN A 16 -2.87 28.82 20.06
N GLU A 17 -3.43 28.53 21.24
CA GLU A 17 -3.17 27.28 21.98
C GLU A 17 -3.48 25.99 21.18
N ALA A 18 -4.54 26.01 20.39
CA ALA A 18 -4.91 24.86 19.55
C ALA A 18 -3.80 24.56 18.51
N ARG A 19 -3.25 25.60 17.89
CA ARG A 19 -2.14 25.48 16.94
C ARG A 19 -0.82 25.11 17.62
N LEU A 20 -0.59 25.57 18.85
CA LEU A 20 0.60 25.20 19.65
C LEU A 20 0.64 23.71 19.99
N ARG A 21 -0.52 23.02 20.03
CA ARG A 21 -0.57 21.56 20.20
C ARG A 21 0.17 20.81 19.09
N MET A 22 0.24 21.37 17.88
CA MET A 22 1.00 20.80 16.77
C MET A 22 2.51 20.79 17.00
N ALA A 23 3.00 21.53 18.00
CA ALA A 23 4.40 21.53 18.41
C ALA A 23 4.71 20.53 19.53
N GLN A 24 3.69 19.84 20.05
CA GLN A 24 3.86 18.83 21.10
C GLN A 24 4.32 17.54 20.44
N VAL A 25 5.56 17.16 20.71
CA VAL A 25 6.18 15.92 20.24
C VAL A 25 6.78 15.17 21.44
N PRO A 26 6.88 13.84 21.39
CA PRO A 26 7.51 13.07 22.46
C PRO A 26 8.98 13.47 22.66
N ASP A 27 9.46 13.33 23.88
CA ASP A 27 10.88 13.51 24.19
C ASP A 27 11.73 12.52 23.40
N GLY A 28 12.85 12.99 22.85
CA GLY A 28 13.74 12.21 22.01
C GLY A 28 13.26 12.02 20.55
N ALA A 29 12.11 12.59 20.19
CA ALA A 29 11.66 12.57 18.80
C ALA A 29 12.47 13.54 17.93
N SER A 30 12.70 13.14 16.66
CA SER A 30 13.22 13.99 15.59
C SER A 30 12.07 14.56 14.78
N LEU A 31 12.14 15.82 14.39
CA LEU A 31 11.10 16.46 13.58
C LEU A 31 11.20 16.04 12.12
N LEU A 32 10.03 15.83 11.51
CA LEU A 32 9.87 15.65 10.07
C LEU A 32 9.31 16.96 9.50
N LEU A 33 10.09 17.62 8.69
CA LEU A 33 9.74 18.94 8.17
C LEU A 33 8.57 18.84 7.19
N ASN A 34 7.64 19.76 7.35
CA ASN A 34 6.49 19.89 6.47
C ASN A 34 6.68 21.13 5.58
N PRO A 35 6.91 20.96 4.27
CA PRO A 35 7.16 22.09 3.37
C PRO A 35 5.90 22.93 3.09
N ILE A 36 4.71 22.41 3.35
CA ILE A 36 3.43 23.06 3.01
C ILE A 36 2.94 23.95 4.16
N SER A 37 2.63 23.38 5.31
CA SER A 37 2.00 24.11 6.43
C SER A 37 2.92 24.33 7.62
N ARG A 38 4.18 23.92 7.51
CA ARG A 38 5.20 24.01 8.56
C ARG A 38 4.88 23.27 9.86
N ALA A 39 3.66 22.77 10.06
CA ALA A 39 3.34 21.90 11.19
C ALA A 39 4.08 20.55 11.02
N PRO A 40 5.12 20.26 11.83
CA PRO A 40 5.98 19.12 11.59
C PRO A 40 5.28 17.79 11.94
N GLY A 41 5.65 16.72 11.23
CA GLY A 41 5.54 15.38 11.77
C GLY A 41 6.71 15.09 12.71
N PHE A 42 6.79 13.85 13.23
CA PHE A 42 7.95 13.45 14.02
C PHE A 42 8.28 11.97 13.82
N ARG A 43 9.51 11.63 14.16
CA ARG A 43 10.02 10.26 14.20
C ARG A 43 10.58 9.94 15.58
N ILE A 44 10.26 8.77 16.09
CA ILE A 44 10.88 8.20 17.28
C ILE A 44 11.24 6.73 17.00
N GLY A 45 12.52 6.38 17.06
CA GLY A 45 12.98 5.06 16.65
C GLY A 45 12.60 4.72 15.20
N ASN A 46 11.78 3.69 15.02
CA ASN A 46 11.25 3.23 13.72
C ASN A 46 9.80 3.66 13.45
N VAL A 47 9.23 4.50 14.32
CA VAL A 47 7.86 5.02 14.18
C VAL A 47 7.91 6.42 13.59
N PHE A 48 7.13 6.64 12.53
CA PHE A 48 6.97 7.92 11.83
C PHE A 48 5.52 8.37 11.98
N VAL A 49 5.31 9.55 12.52
CA VAL A 49 3.98 10.15 12.70
C VAL A 49 3.84 11.33 11.78
N LEU A 50 2.86 11.25 10.90
CA LEU A 50 2.59 12.24 9.85
C LEU A 50 1.21 12.87 10.04
N PRO A 51 1.00 14.14 9.62
CA PRO A 51 -0.32 14.77 9.61
C PRO A 51 -1.32 14.00 8.73
N GLY A 52 -2.60 13.96 9.15
CA GLY A 52 -3.66 13.24 8.46
C GLY A 52 -4.16 13.86 7.16
N VAL A 53 -3.69 15.07 6.78
CA VAL A 53 -4.05 15.72 5.51
C VAL A 53 -3.24 15.06 4.37
N PRO A 54 -3.88 14.41 3.36
CA PRO A 54 -3.18 13.59 2.37
C PRO A 54 -2.04 14.31 1.64
N GLN A 55 -2.26 15.54 1.19
CA GLN A 55 -1.23 16.32 0.50
C GLN A 55 -0.01 16.61 1.37
N ILE A 56 -0.23 16.91 2.66
CA ILE A 56 0.85 17.17 3.61
C ILE A 56 1.59 15.89 3.94
N MET A 57 0.86 14.81 4.19
CA MET A 57 1.44 13.49 4.43
C MET A 57 2.35 13.07 3.27
N GLN A 58 1.86 13.17 2.03
CA GLN A 58 2.62 12.84 0.82
C GLN A 58 3.88 13.70 0.67
N ALA A 59 3.78 15.01 0.94
CA ALA A 59 4.92 15.91 0.88
C ALA A 59 6.02 15.51 1.88
N ILE A 60 5.66 15.28 3.14
CA ILE A 60 6.60 14.83 4.18
C ILE A 60 7.16 13.44 3.82
N PHE A 61 6.32 12.51 3.36
CA PHE A 61 6.77 11.17 2.97
C PHE A 61 7.79 11.23 1.82
N ASN A 62 7.60 12.10 0.85
CA ASN A 62 8.54 12.28 -0.25
C ASN A 62 9.93 12.72 0.22
N GLU A 63 9.99 13.57 1.26
CA GLU A 63 11.25 14.01 1.86
C GLU A 63 11.92 12.90 2.69
N LEU A 64 11.12 12.10 3.42
CA LEU A 64 11.66 11.07 4.33
C LEU A 64 11.95 9.71 3.68
N LYS A 65 11.34 9.39 2.53
CA LYS A 65 11.44 8.06 1.90
C LYS A 65 12.88 7.57 1.65
N HIS A 66 13.81 8.51 1.48
CA HIS A 66 15.23 8.19 1.30
C HIS A 66 15.93 7.73 2.58
N GLN A 67 15.34 8.05 3.74
CA GLN A 67 15.85 7.65 5.05
C GLN A 67 15.27 6.31 5.50
N LEU A 68 14.25 5.79 4.79
CA LEU A 68 13.63 4.52 5.13
C LEU A 68 14.55 3.36 4.73
N LYS A 69 14.69 2.40 5.66
CA LYS A 69 15.36 1.14 5.34
C LYS A 69 14.48 0.37 4.35
N ARG A 70 15.00 0.12 3.17
CA ARG A 70 14.30 -0.62 2.13
C ARG A 70 14.34 -2.12 2.42
N GLY A 71 13.22 -2.79 2.22
CA GLY A 71 13.14 -4.24 2.10
C GLY A 71 13.37 -4.70 0.66
N ALA A 72 13.28 -6.00 0.41
CA ALA A 72 13.23 -6.55 -0.93
C ALA A 72 12.04 -5.94 -1.70
N LYS A 73 12.24 -5.69 -3.00
CA LYS A 73 11.16 -5.18 -3.86
C LYS A 73 10.13 -6.30 -4.07
N VAL A 74 8.91 -6.07 -3.60
CA VAL A 74 7.79 -6.96 -3.89
C VAL A 74 7.29 -6.67 -5.31
N LEU A 75 7.26 -7.71 -6.12
CA LEU A 75 6.68 -7.71 -7.46
C LEU A 75 5.25 -8.23 -7.37
N SER A 76 4.39 -7.79 -8.30
CA SER A 76 2.99 -8.19 -8.34
C SER A 76 2.56 -8.40 -9.79
N ARG A 77 1.84 -9.49 -10.05
CA ARG A 77 1.13 -9.74 -11.32
C ARG A 77 -0.30 -10.17 -11.01
N SER A 78 -1.22 -9.91 -11.91
CA SER A 78 -2.62 -10.25 -11.72
C SER A 78 -3.21 -10.97 -12.93
N VAL A 79 -4.19 -11.81 -12.66
CA VAL A 79 -5.02 -12.49 -13.66
C VAL A 79 -6.46 -12.33 -13.23
N SER A 80 -7.34 -11.90 -14.14
CA SER A 80 -8.78 -11.81 -13.91
C SER A 80 -9.53 -12.87 -14.70
N CYS A 81 -10.69 -13.31 -14.20
CA CYS A 81 -11.61 -14.19 -14.92
C CYS A 81 -13.04 -13.98 -14.42
N THR A 82 -14.01 -14.45 -15.21
CA THR A 82 -15.46 -14.35 -14.93
C THR A 82 -16.00 -15.50 -14.07
N LEU A 83 -15.15 -16.22 -13.36
CA LEU A 83 -15.57 -17.25 -12.41
C LEU A 83 -15.90 -16.64 -11.04
N GLY A 84 -16.84 -17.24 -10.34
CA GLY A 84 -17.07 -16.94 -8.93
C GLY A 84 -15.93 -17.47 -8.06
N GLU A 85 -15.56 -16.72 -7.01
CA GLU A 85 -14.48 -17.09 -6.10
C GLU A 85 -14.65 -18.50 -5.53
N GLY A 86 -15.87 -18.90 -5.15
CA GLY A 86 -16.17 -20.21 -4.59
C GLY A 86 -15.88 -21.36 -5.55
N THR A 87 -15.89 -21.12 -6.87
CA THR A 87 -15.60 -22.15 -7.87
C THR A 87 -14.12 -22.55 -7.88
N ILE A 88 -13.22 -21.63 -7.57
CA ILE A 88 -11.77 -21.83 -7.65
C ILE A 88 -11.09 -21.92 -6.28
N ALA A 89 -11.82 -21.66 -5.19
CA ALA A 89 -11.23 -21.49 -3.86
C ALA A 89 -10.40 -22.69 -3.38
N GLN A 90 -10.90 -23.92 -3.60
CA GLN A 90 -10.20 -25.12 -3.17
C GLN A 90 -8.91 -25.35 -3.95
N ASP A 91 -8.97 -25.19 -5.28
CA ASP A 91 -7.82 -25.38 -6.15
C ASP A 91 -6.79 -24.25 -5.97
N LEU A 92 -7.28 -23.03 -5.66
CA LEU A 92 -6.44 -21.87 -5.35
C LEU A 92 -5.66 -22.10 -4.04
N ALA A 93 -6.28 -22.68 -3.01
CA ALA A 93 -5.61 -23.04 -1.77
C ALA A 93 -4.51 -24.09 -2.02
N ALA A 94 -4.81 -25.13 -2.82
CA ALA A 94 -3.83 -26.15 -3.21
C ALA A 94 -2.67 -25.57 -4.05
N LEU A 95 -2.95 -24.54 -4.87
CA LEU A 95 -1.92 -23.80 -5.59
C LEU A 95 -1.05 -23.00 -4.63
N GLN A 96 -1.64 -22.29 -3.68
CA GLN A 96 -0.89 -21.52 -2.66
C GLN A 96 0.06 -22.41 -1.86
N ASP A 97 -0.35 -23.64 -1.51
CA ASP A 97 0.49 -24.59 -0.77
C ASP A 97 1.75 -25.01 -1.56
N ARG A 98 1.69 -25.04 -2.89
CA ARG A 98 2.84 -25.33 -3.76
C ARG A 98 3.79 -24.15 -3.94
N TYR A 99 3.33 -22.95 -3.62
CA TYR A 99 4.07 -21.71 -3.76
C TYR A 99 4.13 -20.92 -2.44
N PRO A 100 4.80 -21.46 -1.39
CA PRO A 100 4.85 -20.80 -0.07
C PRO A 100 5.68 -19.51 -0.07
N ASP A 101 6.45 -19.27 -1.11
CA ASP A 101 7.32 -18.10 -1.33
C ASP A 101 6.64 -16.97 -2.10
N VAL A 102 5.39 -17.17 -2.56
CA VAL A 102 4.54 -16.13 -3.13
C VAL A 102 3.21 -16.05 -2.38
N GLU A 103 2.59 -14.91 -2.40
CA GLU A 103 1.26 -14.66 -1.82
C GLU A 103 0.24 -14.56 -2.96
N ILE A 104 -0.83 -15.35 -2.90
CA ILE A 104 -1.92 -15.32 -3.87
C ILE A 104 -3.17 -14.75 -3.19
N GLY A 105 -3.54 -13.53 -3.57
CA GLY A 105 -4.75 -12.86 -3.08
C GLY A 105 -5.90 -12.98 -4.07
N SER A 106 -7.12 -13.16 -3.55
CA SER A 106 -8.38 -13.21 -4.33
C SER A 106 -9.20 -11.96 -4.06
N TYR A 107 -9.64 -11.29 -5.12
CA TYR A 107 -10.39 -10.03 -5.08
C TYR A 107 -11.62 -10.14 -5.97
N PRO A 108 -12.77 -10.54 -5.43
CA PRO A 108 -14.03 -10.57 -6.16
C PRO A 108 -14.46 -9.19 -6.62
N TYR A 109 -15.03 -9.09 -7.83
CA TYR A 109 -15.63 -7.87 -8.33
C TYR A 109 -17.03 -8.11 -8.87
N PHE A 110 -17.88 -7.08 -8.73
CA PHE A 110 -19.22 -7.05 -9.29
C PHE A 110 -19.40 -5.75 -10.06
N ARG A 111 -19.75 -5.85 -11.32
CA ARG A 111 -20.07 -4.73 -12.19
C ARG A 111 -21.49 -4.89 -12.73
N ARG A 112 -22.05 -3.83 -13.32
CA ARG A 112 -23.44 -3.85 -13.82
C ARG A 112 -23.75 -4.99 -14.80
N SER A 113 -22.78 -5.44 -15.58
CA SER A 113 -22.94 -6.45 -16.63
C SER A 113 -22.05 -7.68 -16.42
N ASP A 114 -21.19 -7.69 -15.40
CA ASP A 114 -20.15 -8.69 -15.25
C ASP A 114 -19.79 -8.93 -13.79
N PHE A 115 -19.37 -10.15 -13.48
CA PHE A 115 -18.82 -10.51 -12.18
C PHE A 115 -17.63 -11.42 -12.38
N GLY A 116 -16.75 -11.49 -11.41
CA GLY A 116 -15.61 -12.36 -11.47
C GLY A 116 -14.67 -12.17 -10.32
N VAL A 117 -13.45 -12.63 -10.51
CA VAL A 117 -12.39 -12.51 -9.53
C VAL A 117 -11.10 -12.05 -10.21
N THR A 118 -10.39 -11.15 -9.56
CA THR A 118 -9.01 -10.82 -9.87
C THR A 118 -8.09 -11.51 -8.87
N LEU A 119 -7.19 -12.33 -9.36
CA LEU A 119 -6.20 -13.04 -8.57
C LEU A 119 -4.86 -12.32 -8.70
N VAL A 120 -4.26 -11.97 -7.58
CA VAL A 120 -3.02 -11.19 -7.53
C VAL A 120 -1.93 -12.04 -6.89
N VAL A 121 -0.85 -12.27 -7.63
CA VAL A 121 0.32 -13.03 -7.17
C VAL A 121 1.43 -12.03 -6.83
N ARG A 122 1.92 -12.10 -5.59
CA ARG A 122 2.98 -11.23 -5.06
C ARG A 122 4.16 -12.05 -4.56
N GLY A 123 5.37 -11.52 -4.74
CA GLY A 123 6.59 -12.17 -4.26
C GLY A 123 7.81 -11.33 -4.57
N THR A 124 8.98 -11.81 -4.22
CA THR A 124 10.25 -11.12 -4.50
C THR A 124 10.97 -11.66 -5.73
N GLU A 125 10.67 -12.90 -6.15
CA GLU A 125 11.32 -13.61 -7.24
C GLU A 125 10.42 -13.63 -8.49
N ALA A 126 10.85 -12.95 -9.55
CA ALA A 126 10.05 -12.81 -10.78
C ALA A 126 9.73 -14.14 -11.46
N GLU A 127 10.66 -15.10 -11.44
CA GLU A 127 10.49 -16.43 -12.03
C GLU A 127 9.45 -17.24 -11.28
N ARG A 128 9.42 -17.15 -9.93
CA ARG A 128 8.42 -17.84 -9.10
C ARG A 128 7.02 -17.29 -9.34
N ILE A 129 6.91 -15.94 -9.44
CA ILE A 129 5.64 -15.29 -9.78
C ILE A 129 5.17 -15.74 -11.18
N ALA A 130 6.07 -15.77 -12.16
CA ALA A 130 5.72 -16.19 -13.52
C ALA A 130 5.23 -17.65 -13.55
N ALA A 131 5.90 -18.57 -12.87
CA ALA A 131 5.48 -19.96 -12.76
C ALA A 131 4.10 -20.09 -12.10
N ALA A 132 3.87 -19.40 -10.98
CA ALA A 132 2.58 -19.39 -10.29
C ALA A 132 1.45 -18.81 -11.18
N ILE A 133 1.73 -17.77 -11.97
CA ILE A 133 0.77 -17.19 -12.93
C ILE A 133 0.38 -18.20 -14.02
N GLU A 134 1.33 -18.95 -14.56
CA GLU A 134 1.00 -19.95 -15.61
C GLU A 134 0.18 -21.11 -15.05
N GLU A 135 0.50 -21.60 -13.85
CA GLU A 135 -0.34 -22.60 -13.19
C GLU A 135 -1.73 -22.06 -12.83
N LEU A 136 -1.81 -20.80 -12.40
CA LEU A 136 -3.07 -20.13 -12.11
C LEU A 136 -3.95 -20.01 -13.34
N LYS A 137 -3.39 -19.65 -14.50
CA LYS A 137 -4.11 -19.63 -15.77
C LYS A 137 -4.61 -21.02 -16.18
N ALA A 138 -3.78 -22.06 -15.97
CA ALA A 138 -4.18 -23.44 -16.25
C ALA A 138 -5.34 -23.88 -15.34
N LEU A 139 -5.30 -23.51 -14.05
CA LEU A 139 -6.37 -23.76 -13.09
C LEU A 139 -7.68 -23.07 -13.50
N ILE A 140 -7.63 -21.80 -13.86
CA ILE A 140 -8.82 -21.05 -14.33
C ILE A 140 -9.45 -21.75 -15.56
N ARG A 141 -8.64 -22.15 -16.54
CA ARG A 141 -9.13 -22.89 -17.71
C ARG A 141 -9.74 -24.25 -17.34
N ALA A 142 -9.14 -24.99 -16.41
CA ALA A 142 -9.66 -26.25 -15.91
C ALA A 142 -11.04 -26.09 -15.24
N CYS A 143 -11.27 -24.95 -14.58
CA CYS A 143 -12.56 -24.59 -13.99
C CYS A 143 -13.56 -24.00 -15.02
N GLY A 144 -13.22 -23.96 -16.30
CA GLY A 144 -14.10 -23.46 -17.37
C GLY A 144 -14.09 -21.94 -17.55
N GLY A 145 -13.12 -21.24 -16.95
CA GLY A 145 -12.94 -19.78 -17.12
C GLY A 145 -11.93 -19.43 -18.20
N ASP A 146 -11.95 -18.14 -18.58
CA ASP A 146 -10.97 -17.56 -19.50
C ASP A 146 -10.08 -16.56 -18.73
N PRO A 147 -8.78 -16.83 -18.58
CA PRO A 147 -7.87 -15.98 -17.82
C PRO A 147 -7.37 -14.80 -18.67
N HIS A 148 -7.49 -13.59 -18.14
CA HIS A 148 -6.96 -12.36 -18.72
C HIS A 148 -5.86 -11.80 -17.81
N GLU A 149 -4.66 -11.51 -18.35
CA GLU A 149 -3.62 -10.83 -17.56
C GLU A 149 -3.96 -9.37 -17.33
N GLY A 150 -3.65 -8.88 -16.14
CA GLY A 150 -3.96 -7.54 -15.69
C GLY A 150 -5.16 -7.50 -14.75
N LEU A 151 -5.47 -6.28 -14.28
CA LEU A 151 -6.70 -6.03 -13.55
C LEU A 151 -7.87 -6.11 -14.54
N ALA A 152 -9.02 -6.56 -14.07
CA ALA A 152 -10.24 -6.46 -14.86
C ALA A 152 -10.43 -4.98 -15.27
N GLU A 153 -10.61 -4.72 -16.57
CA GLU A 153 -10.86 -3.36 -17.07
C GLU A 153 -12.23 -2.86 -16.60
N ASP A 154 -12.33 -1.54 -16.32
CA ASP A 154 -13.57 -0.89 -15.88
C ASP A 154 -14.62 -0.76 -17.00
#